data_c14fc83abb405635a14a47f9cfc1f506
#
_entry.id   c14fc83abb405635a14a47f9cfc1f506
#
_cell.length_a   1.000
_cell.length_b   1.000
_cell.length_c   1.000
_cell.angle_alpha   90.00
_cell.angle_beta   90.00
_cell.angle_gamma   90.00
#
_symmetry.space_group_name_H-M   'P 1'
#
loop_
_entity.id
_entity.type
_entity.pdbx_description
1 polymer ?
#
loop_
_entity_poly.entity_id
_entity_poly.type
_entity_poly.pdbx_seq_one_letter_code
_entity_poly.pdbx_strand_id
1 'polypeptide(L)'
;MGRVKDIVVKVIPAKVATPFVRAHHYSGKVVQNSCLHFGCFLDGRLHGVMSFGPSMDKRRVINLVQTDNKTEAEKWSEFLELNRMAFDDYLPRNSESRCLSVAFRLIKKHAPHIKWIISFSDATASGDGTIYRASGFILTQIKQNKAILVMPDGERIAQINFSNGYTERRRICEKFGIPMWTGAGIKPLFDYGVKFAEGYQLRYIKLLTDDCRLNCERLSFDEIDIAGAGMLRGERVTRESRHKKSGADDSTAESDKVESNASC
;
A
#
# COMPACT_ATOMS: atom_id res chain seq x y z
N MET A 1 15.38 -7.69 20.30
CA MET A 1 15.02 -8.63 19.19
C MET A 1 13.97 -9.71 19.56
N GLY A 2 13.59 -9.89 20.83
CA GLY A 2 12.74 -10.99 21.29
C GLY A 2 11.32 -10.97 20.75
N ARG A 3 10.57 -9.92 20.99
CA ARG A 3 9.10 -9.90 20.85
C ARG A 3 8.54 -9.98 19.42
N VAL A 4 9.30 -9.63 18.37
CA VAL A 4 8.85 -9.78 16.97
C VAL A 4 8.59 -11.25 16.60
N LYS A 5 9.29 -12.19 17.23
CA LYS A 5 9.09 -13.63 17.02
C LYS A 5 7.81 -14.15 17.66
N ASP A 6 7.29 -13.45 18.66
CA ASP A 6 6.12 -13.84 19.43
C ASP A 6 4.81 -13.42 18.72
N ILE A 7 4.92 -12.63 17.65
CA ILE A 7 3.76 -12.22 16.86
C ILE A 7 3.15 -13.43 16.14
N VAL A 8 1.90 -13.71 16.45
CA VAL A 8 1.11 -14.77 15.83
C VAL A 8 0.32 -14.17 14.66
N VAL A 9 0.53 -14.70 13.46
CA VAL A 9 -0.22 -14.31 12.26
C VAL A 9 -1.18 -15.44 11.89
N LYS A 10 -2.47 -15.14 11.82
CA LYS A 10 -3.51 -16.10 11.47
C LYS A 10 -4.62 -15.47 10.65
N VAL A 11 -5.36 -16.30 9.90
CA VAL A 11 -6.54 -15.86 9.16
C VAL A 11 -7.63 -15.41 10.13
N ILE A 12 -8.28 -14.29 9.82
CA ILE A 12 -9.38 -13.71 10.57
C ILE A 12 -10.56 -13.40 9.64
N PRO A 13 -11.80 -13.40 10.14
CA PRO A 13 -12.96 -13.02 9.33
C PRO A 13 -13.01 -11.50 9.09
N ALA A 14 -13.66 -11.10 7.98
CA ALA A 14 -13.83 -9.70 7.60
C ALA A 14 -14.45 -8.82 8.71
N LYS A 15 -15.36 -9.39 9.48
CA LYS A 15 -16.00 -8.69 10.63
C LYS A 15 -15.00 -8.23 11.70
N VAL A 16 -13.85 -8.90 11.82
CA VAL A 16 -12.75 -8.53 12.71
C VAL A 16 -11.78 -7.59 12.03
N ALA A 17 -11.46 -7.85 10.76
CA ALA A 17 -10.50 -7.05 9.98
C ALA A 17 -11.02 -5.64 9.68
N THR A 18 -12.28 -5.50 9.29
CA THR A 18 -12.87 -4.24 8.83
C THR A 18 -12.81 -3.10 9.85
N PRO A 19 -13.22 -3.29 11.12
CA PRO A 19 -13.12 -2.23 12.14
C PRO A 19 -11.68 -1.79 12.38
N PHE A 20 -10.73 -2.74 12.42
CA PHE A 20 -9.33 -2.45 12.63
C PHE A 20 -8.74 -1.63 11.47
N VAL A 21 -9.01 -2.02 10.22
CA VAL A 21 -8.54 -1.27 9.04
C VAL A 21 -9.12 0.14 9.03
N ARG A 22 -10.39 0.32 9.37
CA ARG A 22 -11.00 1.66 9.44
C ARG A 22 -10.36 2.56 10.49
N ALA A 23 -9.97 2.00 11.62
CA ALA A 23 -9.38 2.74 12.73
C ALA A 23 -7.91 3.10 12.48
N HIS A 24 -7.13 2.20 11.86
CA HIS A 24 -5.66 2.31 11.82
C HIS A 24 -5.06 2.53 10.42
N HIS A 25 -5.83 2.37 9.34
CA HIS A 25 -5.32 2.68 8.01
C HIS A 25 -5.47 4.17 7.70
N TYR A 26 -4.41 4.80 7.18
CA TYR A 26 -4.36 6.25 6.88
C TYR A 26 -5.57 6.78 6.07
N SER A 27 -6.17 5.95 5.22
CA SER A 27 -7.34 6.35 4.42
C SER A 27 -8.68 6.16 5.15
N GLY A 28 -8.72 5.45 6.28
CA GLY A 28 -9.95 5.10 6.98
C GLY A 28 -10.92 4.21 6.19
N LYS A 29 -10.49 3.67 5.04
CA LYS A 29 -11.35 2.95 4.09
C LYS A 29 -10.91 1.50 3.91
N VAL A 30 -11.88 0.60 3.78
CA VAL A 30 -11.69 -0.80 3.39
C VAL A 30 -11.92 -0.99 1.90
N VAL A 31 -11.37 -2.06 1.34
CA VAL A 31 -11.65 -2.50 -0.03
C VAL A 31 -12.67 -3.63 0.03
N GLN A 32 -13.83 -3.42 -0.60
CA GLN A 32 -15.00 -4.30 -0.47
C GLN A 32 -14.78 -5.71 -1.02
N ASN A 33 -13.92 -5.85 -2.03
CA ASN A 33 -13.59 -7.16 -2.63
C ASN A 33 -12.44 -7.89 -1.94
N SER A 34 -11.97 -7.42 -0.79
CA SER A 34 -11.00 -8.17 0.02
C SER A 34 -11.64 -9.45 0.54
N CYS A 35 -10.98 -10.59 0.29
CA CYS A 35 -11.52 -11.91 0.59
C CYS A 35 -10.65 -12.74 1.54
N LEU A 36 -9.41 -12.36 1.76
CA LEU A 36 -8.48 -13.03 2.67
C LEU A 36 -7.85 -11.99 3.62
N HIS A 37 -8.03 -12.21 4.91
CA HIS A 37 -7.53 -11.29 5.94
C HIS A 37 -6.64 -12.04 6.92
N PHE A 38 -5.46 -11.49 7.19
CA PHE A 38 -4.58 -11.96 8.25
C PHE A 38 -4.57 -10.94 9.40
N GLY A 39 -4.75 -11.43 10.60
CA GLY A 39 -4.55 -10.66 11.83
C GLY A 39 -3.20 -10.98 12.44
N CYS A 40 -2.52 -9.95 12.93
CA CYS A 40 -1.25 -10.01 13.63
C CYS A 40 -1.49 -9.77 15.11
N PHE A 41 -1.19 -10.76 15.93
CA PHE A 41 -1.52 -10.75 17.36
C PHE A 41 -0.22 -10.78 18.19
N LEU A 42 -0.16 -9.95 19.21
CA LEU A 42 0.86 -9.99 20.24
C LEU A 42 0.15 -9.89 21.60
N ASP A 43 0.58 -10.66 22.60
CA ASP A 43 -0.06 -10.73 23.90
C ASP A 43 -1.58 -11.00 23.85
N GLY A 44 -2.00 -11.81 22.87
CA GLY A 44 -3.41 -12.16 22.65
C GLY A 44 -4.29 -11.07 22.02
N ARG A 45 -3.76 -9.89 21.73
CA ARG A 45 -4.47 -8.75 21.14
C ARG A 45 -4.11 -8.54 19.68
N LEU A 46 -5.08 -8.03 18.91
CA LEU A 46 -4.90 -7.70 17.49
C LEU A 46 -4.21 -6.34 17.35
N HIS A 47 -3.08 -6.31 16.66
CA HIS A 47 -2.24 -5.13 16.45
C HIS A 47 -1.94 -4.86 14.97
N GLY A 48 -2.39 -5.72 14.06
CA GLY A 48 -2.20 -5.52 12.64
C GLY A 48 -3.15 -6.35 11.81
N VAL A 49 -3.51 -5.83 10.65
CA VAL A 49 -4.35 -6.50 9.66
C VAL A 49 -3.74 -6.33 8.28
N MET A 50 -3.65 -7.43 7.55
CA MET A 50 -3.29 -7.47 6.13
C MET A 50 -4.46 -8.08 5.36
N SER A 51 -5.02 -7.33 4.42
CA SER A 51 -6.17 -7.75 3.61
C SER A 51 -5.78 -7.92 2.15
N PHE A 52 -6.13 -9.07 1.60
CA PHE A 52 -5.86 -9.45 0.23
C PHE A 52 -7.17 -9.69 -0.52
N GLY A 53 -7.17 -9.45 -1.81
CA GLY A 53 -8.31 -9.70 -2.68
C GLY A 53 -7.94 -9.61 -4.16
N PRO A 54 -8.91 -9.76 -5.06
CA PRO A 54 -8.68 -9.51 -6.48
C PRO A 54 -8.35 -8.05 -6.73
N SER A 55 -7.45 -7.79 -7.68
CA SER A 55 -7.15 -6.42 -8.10
C SER A 55 -8.36 -5.77 -8.76
N MET A 56 -8.52 -4.47 -8.54
CA MET A 56 -9.60 -3.67 -9.14
C MET A 56 -9.51 -3.61 -10.67
N ASP A 57 -8.31 -3.56 -11.22
CA ASP A 57 -8.05 -3.49 -12.67
C ASP A 57 -7.27 -4.74 -13.14
N LYS A 58 -7.94 -5.88 -13.09
CA LYS A 58 -7.35 -7.17 -13.47
C LYS A 58 -6.73 -7.15 -14.86
N ARG A 59 -7.38 -6.51 -15.85
CA ARG A 59 -6.91 -6.50 -17.24
C ARG A 59 -5.54 -5.84 -17.40
N ARG A 60 -5.27 -4.79 -16.62
CA ARG A 60 -3.97 -4.09 -16.68
C ARG A 60 -2.86 -4.81 -15.94
N VAL A 61 -3.19 -5.69 -15.00
CA VAL A 61 -2.18 -6.35 -14.16
C VAL A 61 -1.92 -7.80 -14.54
N ILE A 62 -2.87 -8.49 -15.16
CA ILE A 62 -2.82 -9.93 -15.45
C ILE A 62 -1.55 -10.38 -16.22
N ASN A 63 -1.02 -9.54 -17.09
CA ASN A 63 0.14 -9.84 -17.90
C ASN A 63 1.47 -9.28 -17.35
N LEU A 64 1.48 -8.76 -16.11
CA LEU A 64 2.70 -8.26 -15.48
C LEU A 64 3.64 -9.38 -15.02
N VAL A 65 3.09 -10.57 -14.84
CA VAL A 65 3.84 -11.77 -14.49
C VAL A 65 3.47 -12.85 -15.48
N GLN A 66 4.48 -13.48 -16.04
CA GLN A 66 4.34 -14.65 -16.89
C GLN A 66 4.32 -15.90 -16.01
N THR A 67 3.34 -16.76 -16.23
CA THR A 67 3.17 -18.08 -15.62
C THR A 67 2.93 -19.10 -16.73
N ASP A 68 2.95 -20.38 -16.40
CA ASP A 68 2.70 -21.45 -17.37
C ASP A 68 1.23 -21.54 -17.82
N ASN A 69 0.34 -20.84 -17.13
CA ASN A 69 -1.09 -20.83 -17.45
C ASN A 69 -1.41 -19.97 -18.67
N LYS A 70 -2.27 -20.50 -19.54
CA LYS A 70 -2.52 -19.93 -20.88
C LYS A 70 -3.79 -19.09 -20.96
N THR A 71 -4.82 -19.46 -20.20
CA THR A 71 -6.10 -18.75 -20.22
C THR A 71 -6.12 -17.55 -19.28
N GLU A 72 -6.90 -16.51 -19.62
CA GLU A 72 -7.09 -15.37 -18.71
C GLU A 72 -7.69 -15.77 -17.37
N ALA A 73 -8.64 -16.73 -17.36
CA ALA A 73 -9.29 -17.20 -16.15
C ALA A 73 -8.28 -17.83 -15.17
N GLU A 74 -7.37 -18.67 -15.68
CA GLU A 74 -6.29 -19.26 -14.91
C GLU A 74 -5.37 -18.19 -14.34
N LYS A 75 -4.89 -17.28 -15.19
CA LYS A 75 -4.02 -16.16 -14.76
C LYS A 75 -4.69 -15.28 -13.70
N TRP A 76 -6.02 -15.06 -13.77
CA TRP A 76 -6.73 -14.26 -12.79
C TRP A 76 -6.86 -14.93 -11.41
N SER A 77 -6.78 -16.24 -11.36
CA SER A 77 -6.79 -16.98 -10.10
C SER A 77 -5.40 -17.09 -9.44
N GLU A 78 -4.32 -16.77 -10.16
CA GLU A 78 -2.95 -16.97 -9.70
C GLU A 78 -2.37 -15.84 -8.85
N PHE A 79 -3.08 -14.73 -8.70
CA PHE A 79 -2.57 -13.61 -7.92
C PHE A 79 -3.62 -12.95 -7.04
N LEU A 80 -3.11 -12.31 -6.00
CA LEU A 80 -3.88 -11.43 -5.14
C LEU A 80 -3.23 -10.04 -5.08
N GLU A 81 -4.05 -9.05 -4.85
CA GLU A 81 -3.60 -7.72 -4.42
C GLU A 81 -3.60 -7.64 -2.89
N LEU A 82 -2.46 -7.25 -2.30
CA LEU A 82 -2.43 -6.77 -0.94
C LEU A 82 -3.02 -5.36 -0.93
N ASN A 83 -4.32 -5.27 -0.74
CA ASN A 83 -5.08 -4.05 -0.95
C ASN A 83 -5.26 -3.20 0.32
N ARG A 84 -5.02 -3.75 1.50
CA ARG A 84 -4.93 -2.97 2.75
C ARG A 84 -3.94 -3.61 3.71
N MET A 85 -3.15 -2.75 4.33
CA MET A 85 -2.26 -3.11 5.42
C MET A 85 -2.34 -2.01 6.48
N ALA A 86 -2.77 -2.37 7.67
CA ALA A 86 -2.95 -1.47 8.80
C ALA A 86 -2.33 -2.09 10.05
N PHE A 87 -1.55 -1.31 10.76
CA PHE A 87 -0.92 -1.67 12.03
C PHE A 87 -1.10 -0.52 13.02
N ASP A 88 -1.19 -0.85 14.30
CA ASP A 88 -1.04 0.15 15.36
C ASP A 88 0.44 0.28 15.76
N ASP A 89 0.74 1.23 16.64
CA ASP A 89 2.10 1.53 17.07
C ASP A 89 2.62 0.60 18.21
N TYR A 90 1.85 -0.42 18.59
CA TYR A 90 2.22 -1.32 19.69
C TYR A 90 3.29 -2.33 19.31
N LEU A 91 3.30 -2.75 18.05
CA LEU A 91 4.23 -3.78 17.60
C LEU A 91 5.67 -3.26 17.50
N PRO A 92 6.67 -4.10 17.81
CA PRO A 92 8.07 -3.76 17.64
C PRO A 92 8.42 -3.38 16.21
N ARG A 93 9.49 -2.63 16.03
CA ARG A 93 10.04 -2.27 14.69
C ARG A 93 10.24 -3.54 13.83
N ASN A 94 9.97 -3.43 12.54
CA ASN A 94 10.05 -4.49 11.52
C ASN A 94 8.97 -5.60 11.66
N SER A 95 7.93 -5.38 12.46
CA SER A 95 6.84 -6.35 12.60
C SER A 95 6.06 -6.56 11.32
N GLU A 96 5.83 -5.51 10.56
CA GLU A 96 5.04 -5.53 9.33
C GLU A 96 5.66 -6.46 8.27
N SER A 97 6.96 -6.31 8.01
CA SER A 97 7.67 -7.15 7.03
C SER A 97 7.72 -8.61 7.47
N ARG A 98 7.86 -8.87 8.77
CA ARG A 98 7.76 -10.21 9.32
C ARG A 98 6.37 -10.79 9.17
N CYS A 99 5.33 -10.03 9.50
CA CYS A 99 3.94 -10.47 9.35
C CYS A 99 3.61 -10.81 7.89
N LEU A 100 4.07 -9.98 6.94
CA LEU A 100 3.97 -10.26 5.52
C LEU A 100 4.67 -11.57 5.13
N SER A 101 5.89 -11.78 5.61
CA SER A 101 6.63 -13.03 5.36
C SER A 101 5.90 -14.27 5.87
N VAL A 102 5.23 -14.18 7.02
CA VAL A 102 4.40 -15.27 7.55
C VAL A 102 3.15 -15.47 6.69
N ALA A 103 2.45 -14.38 6.32
CA ALA A 103 1.27 -14.44 5.47
C ALA A 103 1.59 -15.09 4.10
N PHE A 104 2.71 -14.75 3.47
CA PHE A 104 3.13 -15.36 2.21
C PHE A 104 3.40 -16.86 2.35
N ARG A 105 4.01 -17.30 3.45
CA ARG A 105 4.19 -18.75 3.71
C ARG A 105 2.86 -19.47 3.89
N LEU A 106 1.90 -18.84 4.57
CA LEU A 106 0.56 -19.40 4.74
C LEU A 106 -0.19 -19.46 3.40
N ILE A 107 -0.11 -18.42 2.58
CA ILE A 107 -0.68 -18.43 1.23
C ILE A 107 -0.06 -19.54 0.40
N LYS A 108 1.27 -19.63 0.31
CA LYS A 108 1.95 -20.71 -0.43
C LYS A 108 1.50 -22.11 0.02
N LYS A 109 1.33 -22.30 1.33
CA LYS A 109 0.96 -23.60 1.90
C LYS A 109 -0.50 -23.99 1.63
N HIS A 110 -1.43 -23.04 1.75
CA HIS A 110 -2.87 -23.31 1.77
C HIS A 110 -3.60 -22.88 0.50
N ALA A 111 -2.97 -22.08 -0.34
CA ALA A 111 -3.48 -21.63 -1.64
C ALA A 111 -2.34 -21.65 -2.69
N PRO A 112 -1.77 -22.82 -3.02
CA PRO A 112 -0.58 -22.93 -3.89
C PRO A 112 -0.82 -22.47 -5.32
N HIS A 113 -2.06 -22.28 -5.73
CA HIS A 113 -2.43 -21.66 -7.00
C HIS A 113 -2.13 -20.15 -7.03
N ILE A 114 -1.99 -19.48 -5.86
CA ILE A 114 -1.56 -18.09 -5.79
C ILE A 114 -0.05 -18.05 -5.93
N LYS A 115 0.41 -17.58 -7.07
CA LYS A 115 1.82 -17.59 -7.46
C LYS A 115 2.52 -16.25 -7.23
N TRP A 116 1.76 -15.14 -7.19
CA TRP A 116 2.34 -13.82 -6.97
C TRP A 116 1.36 -12.85 -6.31
N ILE A 117 1.91 -11.80 -5.71
CA ILE A 117 1.16 -10.73 -5.04
C ILE A 117 1.52 -9.41 -5.68
N ILE A 118 0.52 -8.57 -5.94
CA ILE A 118 0.70 -7.17 -6.33
C ILE A 118 0.29 -6.27 -5.17
N SER A 119 0.94 -5.12 -5.07
CA SER A 119 0.55 -4.05 -4.15
C SER A 119 0.89 -2.69 -4.71
N PHE A 120 0.18 -1.68 -4.25
CA PHE A 120 0.40 -0.29 -4.62
C PHE A 120 0.70 0.54 -3.38
N SER A 121 1.76 1.34 -3.45
CA SER A 121 2.09 2.30 -2.41
C SER A 121 1.64 3.69 -2.81
N ASP A 122 1.00 4.39 -1.88
CA ASP A 122 0.53 5.77 -2.08
C ASP A 122 1.59 6.76 -1.62
N ALA A 123 2.52 7.10 -2.50
CA ALA A 123 3.51 8.14 -2.29
C ALA A 123 2.94 9.56 -2.56
N THR A 124 1.63 9.74 -2.41
CA THR A 124 0.94 11.02 -2.39
C THR A 124 0.61 11.44 -0.96
N ALA A 125 0.26 10.47 -0.10
CA ALA A 125 -0.26 10.74 1.23
C ALA A 125 0.31 9.85 2.35
N SER A 126 0.98 8.74 2.01
CA SER A 126 1.41 7.75 3.02
C SER A 126 2.89 7.42 2.92
N GLY A 127 3.30 6.63 1.94
CA GLY A 127 4.67 6.18 1.85
C GLY A 127 5.04 5.58 0.49
N ASP A 128 6.33 5.48 0.23
CA ASP A 128 6.89 4.96 -1.02
C ASP A 128 7.14 3.45 -1.02
N GLY A 129 6.65 2.74 -0.01
CA GLY A 129 6.72 1.29 0.03
C GLY A 129 7.97 0.72 0.72
N THR A 130 8.53 1.40 1.70
CA THR A 130 9.65 0.88 2.52
C THR A 130 9.37 -0.53 3.04
N ILE A 131 8.14 -0.82 3.50
CA ILE A 131 7.73 -2.14 3.99
C ILE A 131 7.76 -3.17 2.87
N TYR A 132 7.35 -2.83 1.66
CA TYR A 132 7.39 -3.73 0.51
C TYR A 132 8.83 -4.09 0.14
N ARG A 133 9.74 -3.11 0.14
CA ARG A 133 11.19 -3.34 -0.06
C ARG A 133 11.74 -4.32 0.97
N ALA A 134 11.45 -4.08 2.26
CA ALA A 134 11.87 -4.95 3.36
C ALA A 134 11.27 -6.37 3.29
N SER A 135 10.15 -6.54 2.58
CA SER A 135 9.46 -7.82 2.37
C SER A 135 9.86 -8.52 1.07
N GLY A 136 10.84 -7.97 0.34
CA GLY A 136 11.36 -8.54 -0.91
C GLY A 136 10.40 -8.43 -2.10
N PHE A 137 9.57 -7.39 -2.14
CA PHE A 137 8.87 -7.02 -3.35
C PHE A 137 9.82 -6.35 -4.34
N ILE A 138 9.48 -6.44 -5.60
CA ILE A 138 10.16 -5.82 -6.72
C ILE A 138 9.37 -4.57 -7.11
N LEU A 139 10.02 -3.43 -7.18
CA LEU A 139 9.44 -2.21 -7.73
C LEU A 139 9.33 -2.35 -9.25
N THR A 140 8.14 -2.07 -9.80
CA THR A 140 7.87 -2.27 -11.23
C THR A 140 7.22 -1.06 -11.91
N GLN A 141 6.84 -0.05 -11.16
CA GLN A 141 6.33 1.20 -11.71
C GLN A 141 6.42 2.33 -10.70
N ILE A 142 6.80 3.50 -11.19
CA ILE A 142 6.65 4.79 -10.52
C ILE A 142 5.79 5.64 -11.45
N LYS A 143 4.59 6.01 -11.01
CA LYS A 143 3.65 6.78 -11.82
C LYS A 143 3.08 7.95 -11.04
N GLN A 144 2.98 9.11 -11.67
CA GLN A 144 2.30 10.25 -11.10
C GLN A 144 0.86 9.87 -10.72
N ASN A 145 0.46 10.17 -9.49
CA ASN A 145 -0.86 9.79 -8.99
C ASN A 145 -1.93 10.76 -9.49
N LYS A 146 -2.69 10.33 -10.50
CA LYS A 146 -3.82 11.08 -11.04
C LYS A 146 -5.16 10.67 -10.42
N ALA A 147 -5.14 9.89 -9.33
CA ALA A 147 -6.38 9.40 -8.72
C ALA A 147 -7.02 10.40 -7.74
N ILE A 148 -6.28 11.42 -7.31
CA ILE A 148 -6.76 12.43 -6.37
C ILE A 148 -6.77 13.80 -7.04
N LEU A 149 -7.89 14.48 -6.95
CA LEU A 149 -8.08 15.87 -7.38
C LEU A 149 -8.03 16.80 -6.17
N VAL A 150 -7.46 17.97 -6.36
CA VAL A 150 -7.45 19.07 -5.40
C VAL A 150 -8.31 20.19 -5.96
N MET A 151 -9.37 20.52 -5.24
CA MET A 151 -10.29 21.60 -5.58
C MET A 151 -9.64 22.98 -5.29
N PRO A 152 -10.19 24.08 -5.81
CA PRO A 152 -9.63 25.42 -5.58
C PRO A 152 -9.55 25.82 -4.11
N ASP A 153 -10.40 25.28 -3.26
CA ASP A 153 -10.40 25.50 -1.80
C ASP A 153 -9.51 24.52 -1.02
N GLY A 154 -8.78 23.65 -1.73
CA GLY A 154 -7.89 22.64 -1.13
C GLY A 154 -8.58 21.31 -0.80
N GLU A 155 -9.89 21.16 -0.99
CA GLU A 155 -10.59 19.87 -0.78
C GLU A 155 -10.01 18.80 -1.70
N ARG A 156 -9.72 17.62 -1.15
CA ARG A 156 -9.14 16.48 -1.87
C ARG A 156 -10.21 15.43 -2.15
N ILE A 157 -10.43 15.12 -3.41
CA ILE A 157 -11.49 14.21 -3.86
C ILE A 157 -10.90 13.14 -4.77
N ALA A 158 -11.26 11.88 -4.53
CA ALA A 158 -10.88 10.79 -5.43
C ALA A 158 -11.56 10.94 -6.80
N GLN A 159 -10.79 10.87 -7.88
CA GLN A 159 -11.29 11.00 -9.25
C GLN A 159 -12.45 10.04 -9.57
N ILE A 160 -12.39 8.82 -9.00
CA ILE A 160 -13.43 7.80 -9.22
C ILE A 160 -14.82 8.25 -8.75
N ASN A 161 -14.90 9.15 -7.78
CA ASN A 161 -16.17 9.69 -7.30
C ASN A 161 -16.88 10.51 -8.38
N PHE A 162 -16.13 11.13 -9.30
CA PHE A 162 -16.69 11.84 -10.45
C PHE A 162 -17.10 10.91 -11.60
N SER A 163 -16.41 9.78 -11.74
CA SER A 163 -16.70 8.82 -12.81
C SER A 163 -17.95 7.98 -12.52
N ASN A 164 -18.16 7.65 -11.25
CA ASN A 164 -19.20 6.71 -10.81
C ASN A 164 -20.36 7.39 -10.05
N GLY A 165 -20.24 8.68 -9.71
CA GLY A 165 -21.16 9.37 -8.83
C GLY A 165 -21.70 10.67 -9.38
N TYR A 166 -22.98 10.68 -9.81
CA TYR A 166 -23.70 11.92 -10.15
C TYR A 166 -23.78 12.88 -8.96
N THR A 167 -23.93 12.34 -7.75
CA THR A 167 -24.08 13.11 -6.50
C THR A 167 -22.84 13.97 -6.20
N GLU A 168 -21.64 13.37 -6.27
CA GLU A 168 -20.41 14.10 -5.99
C GLU A 168 -20.12 15.14 -7.07
N ARG A 169 -20.35 14.80 -8.32
CA ARG A 169 -20.23 15.75 -9.44
C ARG A 169 -21.14 16.94 -9.25
N ARG A 170 -22.41 16.68 -8.92
CA ARG A 170 -23.42 17.73 -8.68
C ARG A 170 -22.99 18.65 -7.53
N ARG A 171 -22.60 18.09 -6.40
CA ARG A 171 -22.11 18.83 -5.23
C ARG A 171 -20.98 19.80 -5.59
N ILE A 172 -20.01 19.32 -6.35
CA ILE A 172 -18.85 20.13 -6.76
C ILE A 172 -19.23 21.18 -7.77
N CYS A 173 -20.08 20.86 -8.76
CA CYS A 173 -20.57 21.83 -9.73
C CYS A 173 -21.33 22.98 -9.03
N GLU A 174 -22.22 22.67 -8.11
CA GLU A 174 -22.96 23.65 -7.35
C GLU A 174 -22.03 24.51 -6.46
N LYS A 175 -21.08 23.88 -5.75
CA LYS A 175 -20.14 24.57 -4.86
C LYS A 175 -19.24 25.59 -5.57
N PHE A 176 -18.76 25.25 -6.78
CA PHE A 176 -17.77 26.06 -7.51
C PHE A 176 -18.34 26.76 -8.75
N GLY A 177 -19.64 26.72 -8.97
CA GLY A 177 -20.28 27.33 -10.13
C GLY A 177 -19.88 26.70 -11.46
N ILE A 178 -19.50 25.42 -11.45
CA ILE A 178 -19.07 24.68 -12.64
C ILE A 178 -20.31 24.15 -13.37
N PRO A 179 -20.47 24.42 -14.69
CA PRO A 179 -21.55 23.84 -15.44
C PRO A 179 -21.54 22.32 -15.43
N MET A 180 -22.68 21.70 -15.24
CA MET A 180 -22.80 20.24 -15.34
C MET A 180 -22.45 19.78 -16.76
N TRP A 181 -21.65 18.72 -16.85
CA TRP A 181 -21.26 18.13 -18.12
C TRP A 181 -21.71 16.67 -18.23
N THR A 182 -21.85 16.20 -19.46
CA THR A 182 -22.16 14.82 -19.81
C THR A 182 -20.88 14.01 -20.03
N GLY A 183 -20.96 12.69 -19.81
CA GLY A 183 -19.82 11.80 -19.97
C GLY A 183 -18.98 11.62 -18.70
N ALA A 184 -18.11 10.62 -18.70
CA ALA A 184 -17.32 10.20 -17.53
C ALA A 184 -16.03 11.01 -17.31
N GLY A 185 -15.67 11.90 -18.25
CA GLY A 185 -14.42 12.67 -18.18
C GLY A 185 -14.46 13.74 -17.09
N ILE A 186 -13.27 14.14 -16.61
CA ILE A 186 -13.10 15.21 -15.63
C ILE A 186 -12.44 16.47 -16.21
N LYS A 187 -12.23 16.47 -17.55
CA LYS A 187 -11.55 17.57 -18.23
C LYS A 187 -12.14 18.95 -17.94
N PRO A 188 -13.48 19.13 -17.88
CA PRO A 188 -14.07 20.43 -17.57
C PRO A 188 -13.67 21.01 -16.20
N LEU A 189 -13.29 20.18 -15.24
CA LEU A 189 -12.88 20.65 -13.91
C LEU A 189 -11.60 21.49 -13.94
N PHE A 190 -10.69 21.20 -14.86
CA PHE A 190 -9.37 21.87 -14.92
C PHE A 190 -9.47 23.35 -15.31
N ASP A 191 -10.49 23.72 -16.08
CA ASP A 191 -10.76 25.11 -16.47
C ASP A 191 -11.19 25.97 -15.27
N TYR A 192 -11.58 25.32 -14.17
CA TYR A 192 -11.98 25.95 -12.91
C TYR A 192 -10.92 25.83 -11.79
N GLY A 193 -9.66 25.61 -12.16
CA GLY A 193 -8.55 25.60 -11.21
C GLY A 193 -8.37 24.30 -10.43
N VAL A 194 -9.11 23.24 -10.74
CA VAL A 194 -8.88 21.90 -10.18
C VAL A 194 -7.57 21.35 -10.71
N LYS A 195 -6.79 20.70 -9.85
CA LYS A 195 -5.50 20.11 -10.18
C LYS A 195 -5.42 18.67 -9.68
N PHE A 196 -4.54 17.87 -10.26
CA PHE A 196 -4.17 16.61 -9.64
C PHE A 196 -3.35 16.87 -8.38
N ALA A 197 -3.56 16.08 -7.34
CA ALA A 197 -2.69 16.10 -6.18
C ALA A 197 -1.26 15.72 -6.60
N GLU A 198 -0.30 16.45 -6.10
CA GLU A 198 1.11 16.09 -6.29
C GLU A 198 1.42 14.78 -5.57
N GLY A 199 2.12 13.90 -6.24
CA GLY A 199 2.59 12.65 -5.68
C GLY A 199 2.57 11.52 -6.67
N TYR A 200 2.90 10.34 -6.18
CA TYR A 200 3.13 9.15 -6.99
C TYR A 200 2.39 7.95 -6.43
N GLN A 201 2.08 7.02 -7.32
CA GLN A 201 1.69 5.67 -7.01
C GLN A 201 2.79 4.73 -7.49
N LEU A 202 3.28 3.89 -6.60
CA LEU A 202 4.33 2.93 -6.89
C LEU A 202 3.73 1.52 -6.90
N ARG A 203 4.07 0.72 -7.90
CA ARG A 203 3.61 -0.65 -8.03
C ARG A 203 4.71 -1.62 -7.63
N TYR A 204 4.35 -2.56 -6.79
CA TYR A 204 5.22 -3.58 -6.25
C TYR A 204 4.68 -4.99 -6.56
N ILE A 205 5.57 -5.89 -6.94
CA ILE A 205 5.24 -7.29 -7.22
C ILE A 205 6.12 -8.20 -6.37
N LYS A 206 5.50 -9.19 -5.72
CA LYS A 206 6.18 -10.27 -5.01
C LYS A 206 5.87 -11.59 -5.70
N LEU A 207 6.89 -12.23 -6.25
CA LEU A 207 6.80 -13.60 -6.72
C LEU A 207 6.84 -14.54 -5.51
N LEU A 208 5.91 -15.46 -5.43
CA LEU A 208 5.82 -16.45 -4.36
C LEU A 208 6.45 -17.79 -4.79
N THR A 209 6.53 -18.07 -6.07
CA THR A 209 7.01 -19.33 -6.65
C THR A 209 8.07 -19.05 -7.72
N ASP A 210 8.93 -20.03 -7.99
CA ASP A 210 10.07 -19.89 -8.92
C ASP A 210 9.68 -20.11 -10.39
N ASP A 211 8.47 -20.63 -10.65
CA ASP A 211 7.89 -20.82 -11.98
C ASP A 211 7.27 -19.53 -12.57
N CYS A 212 7.35 -18.43 -11.84
CA CYS A 212 6.90 -17.12 -12.26
C CYS A 212 8.04 -16.22 -12.70
N ARG A 213 7.82 -15.44 -13.77
CA ARG A 213 8.77 -14.43 -14.24
C ARG A 213 8.09 -13.09 -14.44
N LEU A 214 8.77 -12.02 -14.10
CA LEU A 214 8.28 -10.68 -14.42
C LEU A 214 8.19 -10.50 -15.94
N ASN A 215 7.07 -9.99 -16.40
CA ASN A 215 6.84 -9.57 -17.78
C ASN A 215 6.66 -8.05 -17.86
N CYS A 216 7.34 -7.33 -16.97
CA CYS A 216 7.41 -5.88 -16.93
C CYS A 216 8.79 -5.46 -16.42
N GLU A 217 9.09 -4.19 -16.56
CA GLU A 217 10.36 -3.63 -16.12
C GLU A 217 10.54 -3.80 -14.59
N ARG A 218 11.78 -4.08 -14.21
CA ARG A 218 12.23 -4.05 -12.82
C ARG A 218 12.98 -2.75 -12.61
N LEU A 219 12.45 -1.91 -11.74
CA LEU A 219 13.06 -0.64 -11.38
C LEU A 219 13.97 -0.80 -10.15
N SER A 220 15.02 -0.02 -10.12
CA SER A 220 15.83 0.11 -8.91
C SER A 220 15.09 0.97 -7.86
N PHE A 221 15.40 0.78 -6.60
CA PHE A 221 14.78 1.62 -5.56
C PHE A 221 15.31 3.06 -5.55
N ASP A 222 16.49 3.30 -6.11
CA ASP A 222 17.04 4.64 -6.29
C ASP A 222 16.18 5.49 -7.25
N GLU A 223 15.49 4.87 -8.18
CA GLU A 223 14.58 5.57 -9.09
C GLU A 223 13.42 6.26 -8.39
N ILE A 224 13.06 5.83 -7.18
CA ILE A 224 12.08 6.52 -6.35
C ILE A 224 12.56 7.94 -6.00
N ASP A 225 13.82 8.04 -5.61
CA ASP A 225 14.41 9.33 -5.21
C ASP A 225 14.73 10.18 -6.45
N ILE A 226 15.17 9.57 -7.55
CA ILE A 226 15.39 10.24 -8.85
C ILE A 226 14.09 10.84 -9.39
N ALA A 227 12.98 10.12 -9.28
CA ALA A 227 11.67 10.60 -9.71
C ALA A 227 11.04 11.63 -8.74
N GLY A 228 11.67 11.91 -7.60
CA GLY A 228 11.07 12.73 -6.53
C GLY A 228 9.85 12.08 -5.87
N ALA A 229 9.74 10.75 -5.95
CA ALA A 229 8.61 9.99 -5.43
C ALA A 229 8.81 9.51 -3.98
N GLY A 230 9.90 9.93 -3.34
CA GLY A 230 10.22 9.56 -1.95
C GLY A 230 9.16 10.07 -0.97
N MET A 231 8.64 9.17 -0.13
CA MET A 231 7.61 9.47 0.85
C MET A 231 7.75 8.55 2.06
N LEU A 232 7.69 9.10 3.26
CA LEU A 232 7.71 8.34 4.50
C LEU A 232 6.73 8.95 5.50
N ARG A 233 5.74 8.19 5.94
CA ARG A 233 4.70 8.63 6.91
C ARG A 233 4.03 9.95 6.52
N GLY A 234 3.75 10.13 5.23
CA GLY A 234 3.12 11.34 4.70
C GLY A 234 4.06 12.53 4.45
N GLU A 235 5.34 12.39 4.74
CA GLU A 235 6.37 13.42 4.49
C GLU A 235 7.21 13.06 3.27
N ARG A 236 7.51 14.04 2.43
CA ARG A 236 8.45 13.85 1.33
C ARG A 236 9.87 13.65 1.86
N VAL A 237 10.57 12.70 1.31
CA VAL A 237 11.94 12.37 1.69
C VAL A 237 12.82 12.24 0.45
N THR A 238 14.06 12.72 0.59
CA THR A 238 15.14 12.54 -0.39
C THR A 238 16.05 11.38 0.04
N ARG A 239 16.90 10.92 -0.87
CA ARG A 239 17.94 9.91 -0.56
C ARG A 239 18.79 10.32 0.63
N GLU A 240 19.24 11.57 0.67
CA GLU A 240 20.07 12.12 1.75
C GLU A 240 19.34 12.14 3.09
N SER A 241 18.06 12.54 3.10
CA SER A 241 17.27 12.57 4.34
C SER A 241 16.96 11.17 4.88
N ARG A 242 16.88 10.16 4.01
CA ARG A 242 16.73 8.75 4.42
C ARG A 242 17.97 8.26 5.18
N HIS A 243 19.17 8.55 4.65
CA HIS A 243 20.42 8.13 5.27
C HIS A 243 20.65 8.83 6.62
N LYS A 244 20.32 10.12 6.74
CA LYS A 244 20.40 10.85 8.02
C LYS A 244 19.47 10.26 9.09
N LYS A 245 18.23 9.92 8.73
CA LYS A 245 17.27 9.32 9.69
C LYS A 245 17.67 7.89 10.11
N SER A 246 18.31 7.11 9.26
CA SER A 246 18.80 5.77 9.63
C SER A 246 20.04 5.81 10.54
N GLY A 247 20.91 6.81 10.39
CA GLY A 247 22.09 6.99 11.26
C GLY A 247 21.77 7.57 12.64
N ALA A 248 20.71 8.39 12.75
CA ALA A 248 20.28 8.96 14.03
C ALA A 248 19.57 7.91 14.93
N ASP A 249 18.89 6.94 14.33
CA ASP A 249 18.21 5.86 15.07
C ASP A 249 19.19 4.82 15.67
N ASP A 250 20.41 4.67 15.12
CA ASP A 250 21.44 3.78 15.69
C ASP A 250 22.20 4.43 16.86
N SER A 251 22.33 5.74 16.88
CA SER A 251 23.04 6.46 17.96
C SER A 251 22.23 6.56 19.25
N THR A 252 20.89 6.56 19.17
CA THR A 252 20.03 6.55 20.37
C THR A 252 19.92 5.17 21.03
N ALA A 253 20.17 4.09 20.32
CA ALA A 253 20.14 2.72 20.87
C ALA A 253 21.41 2.38 21.67
N GLU A 254 22.50 3.10 21.51
CA GLU A 254 23.74 2.93 22.31
C GLU A 254 23.76 3.81 23.57
N SER A 255 23.11 4.97 23.59
CA SER A 255 23.09 5.85 24.76
C SER A 255 22.27 5.28 25.93
N ASP A 256 21.20 4.54 25.66
CA ASP A 256 20.35 3.92 26.70
C ASP A 256 20.99 2.69 27.37
N LYS A 257 22.13 2.20 26.84
CA LYS A 257 22.86 1.08 27.46
C LYS A 257 23.97 1.49 28.44
N VAL A 258 24.35 2.76 28.44
CA VAL A 258 25.47 3.24 29.29
C VAL A 258 24.97 3.75 30.64
N GLU A 259 23.71 4.17 30.75
CA GLU A 259 23.18 4.70 32.04
C GLU A 259 22.64 3.64 33.00
N SER A 260 22.50 2.36 32.58
CA SER A 260 22.00 1.28 33.48
C SER A 260 23.10 0.53 34.27
N ASN A 261 24.37 0.88 34.09
CA ASN A 261 25.50 0.20 34.79
C ASN A 261 26.22 1.08 35.84
N ALA A 262 25.65 2.21 36.24
CA ALA A 262 26.26 3.06 37.26
C ALA A 262 25.35 3.27 38.48
N SER A 263 24.78 2.20 39.01
CA SER A 263 24.15 2.21 40.35
C SER A 263 24.08 0.78 40.90
N CYS A 264 25.15 0.34 41.51
CA CYS A 264 25.20 -0.61 42.61
C CYS A 264 26.50 -0.45 43.33
#